data_619ff2c0ff84433fcb5f72d0b9c155e1
#
_entry.id   619ff2c0ff84433fcb5f72d0b9c155e1
#
_cell.length_a   1.000
_cell.length_b   1.000
_cell.length_c   1.000
_cell.angle_alpha   90.00
_cell.angle_beta   90.00
_cell.angle_gamma   90.00
#
_symmetry.space_group_name_H-M   'P 1'
#
loop_
_entity.id
_entity.type
_entity.pdbx_description
1 polymer ?
#
loop_
_entity_poly.entity_id
_entity_poly.type
_entity_poly.pdbx_seq_one_letter_code
_entity_poly.pdbx_strand_id
1 'polypeptide(L)'
;MKRVEMKTPLLYKVYKALRRGWRRMPPEAQQAVRAFVASQKVARGYTNAGGHPDAYYQQFGEVLEAVFSPVRLLTMKPNLTVQESRGKDTVYEWFFRFLEGEMKWGVRNDELGVRSEELEGRSDTTTNAVCCILAVAHQTGTPPDAAHVKWLQQRQDETGGFRASEQAPIPDLLSTAVALFTLRLIGADVRDATRFVQAHWLDNGGFAPTLYDDYSDVEYVFYGLLALGS
;
A
#
# COMPACT_ATOMS: atom_id res chain seq x y z
N MET A 1 -27.23 -2.10 25.00
CA MET A 1 -26.65 -2.24 23.62
C MET A 1 -25.37 -1.38 23.58
N LYS A 2 -24.18 -1.99 23.63
CA LYS A 2 -22.92 -1.25 23.45
C LYS A 2 -22.84 -0.81 21.98
N ARG A 3 -22.80 0.51 21.71
CA ARG A 3 -22.44 1.04 20.41
C ARG A 3 -21.01 0.54 20.09
N VAL A 4 -20.89 -0.33 19.11
CA VAL A 4 -19.60 -0.65 18.51
C VAL A 4 -19.22 0.58 17.67
N GLU A 5 -18.23 1.35 18.13
CA GLU A 5 -17.65 2.41 17.30
C GLU A 5 -17.03 1.75 16.08
N MET A 6 -17.63 1.96 14.93
CA MET A 6 -17.06 1.48 13.68
C MET A 6 -15.77 2.27 13.36
N LYS A 7 -14.65 1.60 13.35
CA LYS A 7 -13.37 2.21 12.94
C LYS A 7 -13.48 2.73 11.51
N THR A 8 -12.84 3.85 11.25
CA THR A 8 -12.71 4.40 9.89
C THR A 8 -12.20 3.32 8.94
N PRO A 9 -12.89 3.04 7.81
CA PRO A 9 -12.47 2.01 6.87
C PRO A 9 -11.00 2.18 6.45
N LEU A 10 -10.26 1.07 6.41
CA LEU A 10 -8.84 1.05 6.08
C LEU A 10 -8.54 1.76 4.75
N LEU A 11 -9.38 1.53 3.76
CA LEU A 11 -9.27 2.17 2.45
C LEU A 11 -9.34 3.69 2.50
N TYR A 12 -10.20 4.25 3.36
CA TYR A 12 -10.23 5.70 3.55
C TYR A 12 -8.93 6.23 4.17
N LYS A 13 -8.27 5.44 5.02
CA LYS A 13 -6.97 5.78 5.58
C LYS A 13 -5.87 5.75 4.51
N VAL A 14 -5.90 4.74 3.62
CA VAL A 14 -5.02 4.67 2.44
C VAL A 14 -5.23 5.90 1.55
N TYR A 15 -6.47 6.20 1.16
CA TYR A 15 -6.78 7.39 0.36
C TYR A 15 -6.28 8.68 1.02
N LYS A 16 -6.44 8.83 2.33
CA LYS A 16 -5.93 9.99 3.07
C LYS A 16 -4.41 10.07 3.03
N ALA A 17 -3.70 8.95 3.12
CA ALA A 17 -2.25 8.89 3.00
C ALA A 17 -1.81 9.29 1.59
N LEU A 18 -2.40 8.72 0.55
CA LEU A 18 -2.13 9.10 -0.85
C LEU A 18 -2.35 10.61 -1.09
N ARG A 19 -3.45 11.16 -0.58
CA ARG A 19 -3.73 12.61 -0.67
C ARG A 19 -2.72 13.46 0.07
N ARG A 20 -2.19 13.00 1.20
CA ARG A 20 -1.10 13.71 1.91
C ARG A 20 0.19 13.67 1.10
N GLY A 21 0.58 12.50 0.59
CA GLY A 21 1.74 12.34 -0.28
C GLY A 21 1.66 13.26 -1.50
N TRP A 22 0.54 13.25 -2.19
CA TRP A 22 0.25 14.15 -3.30
C TRP A 22 0.47 15.62 -2.95
N ARG A 23 -0.06 16.09 -1.81
CA ARG A 23 0.03 17.49 -1.38
C ARG A 23 1.41 17.90 -0.91
N ARG A 24 2.25 16.97 -0.51
CA ARG A 24 3.64 17.22 -0.11
C ARG A 24 4.56 17.44 -1.31
N MET A 25 4.15 16.99 -2.48
CA MET A 25 4.94 17.20 -3.71
C MET A 25 4.85 18.66 -4.18
N PRO A 26 5.93 19.25 -4.68
CA PRO A 26 5.90 20.57 -5.29
C PRO A 26 5.04 20.55 -6.58
N PRO A 27 4.49 21.72 -7.00
CA PRO A 27 3.56 21.79 -8.13
C PRO A 27 4.10 21.20 -9.44
N GLU A 28 5.37 21.42 -9.74
CA GLU A 28 6.06 20.86 -10.92
C GLU A 28 6.12 19.34 -10.89
N ALA A 29 6.42 18.74 -9.72
CA ALA A 29 6.39 17.30 -9.55
C ALA A 29 4.96 16.72 -9.65
N GLN A 30 3.96 17.43 -9.10
CA GLN A 30 2.56 17.06 -9.29
C GLN A 30 2.15 17.07 -10.77
N GLN A 31 2.63 18.05 -11.54
CA GLN A 31 2.37 18.12 -12.97
C GLN A 31 3.03 16.94 -13.71
N ALA A 32 4.28 16.61 -13.38
CA ALA A 32 4.99 15.48 -13.98
C ALA A 32 4.28 14.14 -13.67
N VAL A 33 3.88 13.90 -12.41
CA VAL A 33 3.10 12.70 -12.04
C VAL A 33 1.80 12.61 -12.82
N ARG A 34 1.04 13.69 -12.94
CA ARG A 34 -0.21 13.70 -13.72
C ARG A 34 0.03 13.33 -15.17
N ALA A 35 1.06 13.94 -15.78
CA ALA A 35 1.42 13.68 -17.18
C ALA A 35 1.83 12.21 -17.36
N PHE A 36 2.66 11.69 -16.45
CA PHE A 36 3.07 10.29 -16.46
C PHE A 36 1.88 9.34 -16.35
N VAL A 37 1.02 9.49 -15.33
CA VAL A 37 -0.17 8.64 -15.14
C VAL A 37 -1.10 8.72 -16.34
N ALA A 38 -1.29 9.91 -16.92
CA ALA A 38 -2.10 10.07 -18.13
C ALA A 38 -1.49 9.35 -19.35
N SER A 39 -0.17 9.31 -19.47
CA SER A 39 0.53 8.59 -20.54
C SER A 39 0.40 7.07 -20.45
N GLN A 40 0.15 6.54 -19.26
CA GLN A 40 -0.07 5.11 -19.04
C GLN A 40 -1.50 4.66 -19.38
N LYS A 41 -2.38 5.58 -19.79
CA LYS A 41 -3.77 5.30 -20.11
C LYS A 41 -3.96 5.17 -21.63
N VAL A 42 -4.49 4.04 -22.04
CA VAL A 42 -4.86 3.74 -23.44
C VAL A 42 -6.37 3.48 -23.52
N ALA A 43 -6.92 3.26 -24.73
CA ALA A 43 -8.35 3.06 -24.95
C ALA A 43 -8.95 1.91 -24.12
N ARG A 44 -8.14 0.91 -23.74
CA ARG A 44 -8.57 -0.26 -22.95
C ARG A 44 -8.28 -0.15 -21.45
N GLY A 45 -7.79 0.99 -20.97
CA GLY A 45 -7.44 1.21 -19.56
C GLY A 45 -5.97 1.52 -19.34
N TYR A 46 -5.52 1.35 -18.11
CA TYR A 46 -4.11 1.58 -17.74
C TYR A 46 -3.22 0.40 -18.10
N THR A 47 -1.98 0.71 -18.49
CA THR A 47 -0.98 -0.27 -18.90
C THR A 47 0.03 -0.56 -17.80
N ASN A 48 0.63 -1.75 -17.86
CA ASN A 48 1.86 -2.05 -17.12
C ASN A 48 3.07 -1.34 -17.77
N ALA A 49 4.25 -1.49 -17.17
CA ALA A 49 5.51 -0.93 -17.69
C ALA A 49 5.84 -1.41 -19.11
N GLY A 50 5.35 -2.59 -19.54
CA GLY A 50 5.48 -3.12 -20.90
C GLY A 50 4.45 -2.59 -21.90
N GLY A 51 3.59 -1.64 -21.50
CA GLY A 51 2.58 -1.02 -22.37
C GLY A 51 1.34 -1.88 -22.64
N HIS A 52 1.14 -2.98 -21.90
CA HIS A 52 -0.01 -3.86 -22.05
C HIS A 52 -1.13 -3.48 -21.06
N PRO A 53 -2.39 -3.23 -21.54
CA PRO A 53 -3.51 -2.96 -20.66
C PRO A 53 -3.82 -4.17 -19.78
N ASP A 54 -4.02 -3.91 -18.46
CA ASP A 54 -4.33 -4.95 -17.49
C ASP A 54 -5.31 -4.41 -16.46
N ALA A 55 -6.30 -5.23 -16.09
CA ALA A 55 -7.30 -4.91 -15.08
C ALA A 55 -6.68 -4.61 -13.71
N TYR A 56 -5.53 -5.20 -13.40
CA TYR A 56 -4.76 -4.92 -12.19
C TYR A 56 -4.31 -3.45 -12.14
N TYR A 57 -3.75 -2.92 -13.25
CA TYR A 57 -3.28 -1.53 -13.31
C TYR A 57 -4.42 -0.51 -13.43
N GLN A 58 -5.58 -0.92 -13.97
CA GLN A 58 -6.78 -0.07 -14.03
C GLN A 58 -7.15 0.48 -12.65
N GLN A 59 -7.07 -0.34 -11.62
CA GLN A 59 -7.46 0.03 -10.27
C GLN A 59 -6.55 1.10 -9.67
N PHE A 60 -5.23 0.99 -9.87
CA PHE A 60 -4.28 2.01 -9.43
C PHE A 60 -4.54 3.34 -10.14
N GLY A 61 -4.72 3.31 -11.45
CA GLY A 61 -4.98 4.51 -12.24
C GLY A 61 -6.24 5.25 -11.79
N GLU A 62 -7.33 4.54 -11.54
CA GLU A 62 -8.60 5.11 -11.04
C GLU A 62 -8.43 5.75 -9.65
N VAL A 63 -7.70 5.10 -8.74
CA VAL A 63 -7.39 5.68 -7.44
C VAL A 63 -6.57 6.96 -7.58
N LEU A 64 -5.55 6.94 -8.42
CA LEU A 64 -4.69 8.10 -8.65
C LEU A 64 -5.49 9.26 -9.25
N GLU A 65 -6.37 9.02 -10.22
CA GLU A 65 -7.28 10.05 -10.74
C GLU A 65 -8.13 10.68 -9.62
N ALA A 66 -8.68 9.85 -8.72
CA ALA A 66 -9.43 10.34 -7.57
C ALA A 66 -8.56 11.12 -6.58
N VAL A 67 -7.30 10.71 -6.36
CA VAL A 67 -6.33 11.43 -5.54
C VAL A 67 -5.98 12.78 -6.13
N PHE A 68 -5.83 12.87 -7.45
CA PHE A 68 -5.50 14.10 -8.15
C PHE A 68 -6.69 15.05 -8.28
N SER A 69 -7.92 14.56 -8.15
CA SER A 69 -9.11 15.38 -8.28
C SER A 69 -9.15 16.50 -7.23
N PRO A 70 -9.51 17.75 -7.59
CA PRO A 70 -9.77 18.80 -6.64
C PRO A 70 -11.03 18.51 -5.79
N VAL A 71 -11.94 17.69 -6.28
CA VAL A 71 -13.16 17.30 -5.56
C VAL A 71 -12.78 16.33 -4.45
N ARG A 72 -13.05 16.68 -3.19
CA ARG A 72 -12.94 15.74 -2.09
C ARG A 72 -13.98 14.63 -2.30
N LEU A 73 -13.53 13.38 -2.28
CA LEU A 73 -14.43 12.25 -2.07
C LEU A 73 -14.95 12.33 -0.62
N LEU A 74 -16.00 13.13 -0.41
CA LEU A 74 -16.61 13.34 0.91
C LEU A 74 -17.53 12.19 1.32
N THR A 75 -17.78 11.24 0.44
CA THR A 75 -18.79 10.20 0.64
C THR A 75 -18.26 8.80 0.32
N MET A 76 -17.23 8.38 1.01
CA MET A 76 -17.12 6.95 1.28
C MET A 76 -18.07 6.64 2.40
N LYS A 77 -19.25 6.08 2.07
CA LYS A 77 -20.24 5.68 3.08
C LYS A 77 -19.58 4.73 4.07
N PRO A 78 -19.60 5.02 5.38
CA PRO A 78 -18.93 4.19 6.38
C PRO A 78 -19.58 2.81 6.58
N ASN A 79 -20.60 2.45 5.81
CA ASN A 79 -21.47 1.29 6.02
C ASN A 79 -21.39 0.25 4.90
N LEU A 80 -20.38 0.29 4.02
CA LEU A 80 -20.23 -0.78 3.04
C LEU A 80 -19.72 -2.04 3.76
N THR A 81 -20.59 -3.01 3.93
CA THR A 81 -20.19 -4.38 4.24
C THR A 81 -19.51 -4.99 3.02
N VAL A 82 -18.58 -5.93 3.22
CA VAL A 82 -17.87 -6.65 2.15
C VAL A 82 -18.83 -7.26 1.10
N GLN A 83 -20.09 -7.48 1.45
CA GLN A 83 -21.15 -7.98 0.54
C GLN A 83 -21.75 -6.90 -0.36
N GLU A 84 -21.76 -5.64 0.05
CA GLU A 84 -22.31 -4.53 -0.73
C GLU A 84 -21.33 -3.97 -1.77
N SER A 85 -20.02 -4.23 -1.62
CA SER A 85 -18.99 -3.79 -2.55
C SER A 85 -18.93 -4.58 -3.86
N ARG A 86 -19.67 -5.68 -3.97
CA ARG A 86 -19.62 -6.61 -5.12
C ARG A 86 -20.08 -6.06 -6.47
N GLY A 87 -20.27 -4.78 -6.64
CA GLY A 87 -20.79 -4.33 -7.93
C GLY A 87 -20.46 -2.91 -8.37
N LYS A 88 -19.84 -2.06 -7.55
CA LYS A 88 -19.71 -0.63 -7.90
C LYS A 88 -18.42 0.09 -7.50
N ASP A 89 -17.49 -0.52 -6.74
CA ASP A 89 -16.26 0.15 -6.27
C ASP A 89 -15.03 -0.74 -6.45
N THR A 90 -14.44 -0.70 -7.63
CA THR A 90 -13.28 -1.51 -8.05
C THR A 90 -12.07 -1.38 -7.14
N VAL A 91 -11.83 -0.19 -6.57
CA VAL A 91 -10.72 0.09 -5.65
C VAL A 91 -10.89 -0.64 -4.32
N TYR A 92 -12.13 -0.66 -3.79
CA TYR A 92 -12.44 -1.39 -2.56
C TYR A 92 -12.30 -2.89 -2.77
N GLU A 93 -12.79 -3.38 -3.90
CA GLU A 93 -12.75 -4.79 -4.24
C GLU A 93 -11.31 -5.30 -4.41
N TRP A 94 -10.44 -4.52 -5.04
CA TRP A 94 -9.03 -4.88 -5.20
C TRP A 94 -8.30 -4.91 -3.85
N PHE A 95 -8.44 -3.88 -3.03
CA PHE A 95 -7.76 -3.81 -1.74
C PHE A 95 -8.22 -4.95 -0.80
N PHE A 96 -9.52 -5.25 -0.78
CA PHE A 96 -10.03 -6.39 -0.03
C PHE A 96 -9.65 -7.72 -0.66
N ARG A 97 -9.61 -7.86 -1.98
CA ARG A 97 -9.09 -9.07 -2.65
C ARG A 97 -7.61 -9.27 -2.43
N PHE A 98 -6.84 -8.20 -2.42
CA PHE A 98 -5.42 -8.24 -2.04
C PHE A 98 -5.28 -8.70 -0.60
N LEU A 99 -5.99 -8.09 0.34
CA LEU A 99 -6.01 -8.52 1.74
C LEU A 99 -6.54 -9.97 1.89
N GLU A 100 -7.61 -10.36 1.19
CA GLU A 100 -8.15 -11.72 1.20
C GLU A 100 -7.20 -12.71 0.51
N GLY A 101 -6.50 -12.30 -0.54
CA GLY A 101 -5.51 -13.10 -1.24
C GLY A 101 -4.31 -13.39 -0.36
N GLU A 102 -3.73 -12.38 0.22
CA GLU A 102 -2.61 -12.47 1.16
C GLU A 102 -3.03 -13.21 2.45
N MET A 103 -4.23 -12.96 2.96
CA MET A 103 -4.79 -13.71 4.08
C MET A 103 -4.96 -15.20 3.75
N LYS A 104 -5.42 -15.56 2.55
CA LYS A 104 -5.53 -16.97 2.13
C LYS A 104 -4.16 -17.64 1.99
N TRP A 105 -3.13 -16.89 1.61
CA TRP A 105 -1.76 -17.40 1.59
C TRP A 105 -1.16 -17.51 3.00
N GLY A 106 -1.47 -16.56 3.89
CA GLY A 106 -1.05 -16.58 5.30
C GLY A 106 -1.89 -17.48 6.22
N VAL A 107 -3.16 -17.71 5.88
CA VAL A 107 -4.14 -18.51 6.67
C VAL A 107 -4.23 -19.96 6.18
N ARG A 108 -3.40 -20.39 5.25
CA ARG A 108 -3.43 -21.79 4.77
C ARG A 108 -2.93 -22.81 5.78
N ASN A 109 -2.48 -22.40 6.95
CA ASN A 109 -2.19 -23.28 8.07
C ASN A 109 -3.05 -22.89 9.26
N ASP A 110 -4.20 -23.60 9.34
CA ASP A 110 -5.00 -23.83 10.53
C ASP A 110 -5.27 -22.64 11.46
N GLU A 111 -6.54 -22.17 11.38
CA GLU A 111 -7.23 -21.45 12.44
C GLU A 111 -6.45 -20.32 13.11
N LEU A 112 -6.47 -19.10 12.50
CA LEU A 112 -6.19 -17.79 13.18
C LEU A 112 -5.09 -17.80 14.27
N GLY A 113 -4.08 -18.62 14.12
CA GLY A 113 -3.06 -18.85 15.12
C GLY A 113 -1.67 -19.09 14.55
N VAL A 114 -1.18 -18.20 13.66
CA VAL A 114 0.28 -18.15 13.42
C VAL A 114 0.91 -17.61 14.70
N ARG A 115 1.38 -18.50 15.54
CA ARG A 115 2.11 -18.14 16.76
C ARG A 115 3.38 -17.41 16.36
N SER A 116 3.73 -16.39 17.12
CA SER A 116 4.93 -15.56 16.93
C SER A 116 6.24 -16.36 16.78
N GLU A 117 6.28 -17.55 17.37
CA GLU A 117 7.40 -18.50 17.30
C GLU A 117 7.58 -19.13 15.91
N GLU A 118 6.56 -19.06 15.03
CA GLU A 118 6.61 -19.65 13.69
C GLU A 118 7.10 -18.68 12.60
N LEU A 119 7.24 -17.39 12.90
CA LEU A 119 7.76 -16.40 11.94
C LEU A 119 9.28 -16.43 11.81
N GLU A 120 9.98 -16.75 12.91
CA GLU A 120 11.43 -16.90 12.91
C GLU A 120 11.78 -18.20 12.18
N GLY A 121 12.35 -18.06 10.97
CA GLY A 121 12.85 -19.18 10.17
C GLY A 121 11.95 -19.65 9.01
N ARG A 122 10.79 -19.04 8.77
CA ARG A 122 10.03 -19.29 7.54
C ARG A 122 10.59 -18.47 6.40
N SER A 123 11.16 -19.14 5.42
CA SER A 123 11.75 -18.52 4.23
C SER A 123 10.73 -17.86 3.30
N ASP A 124 9.43 -18.05 3.53
CA ASP A 124 8.31 -17.56 2.74
C ASP A 124 7.57 -16.36 3.35
N THR A 125 7.98 -15.88 4.54
CA THR A 125 7.37 -14.71 5.18
C THR A 125 7.76 -13.43 4.46
N THR A 126 6.77 -12.67 3.99
CA THR A 126 6.97 -11.40 3.28
C THR A 126 6.49 -10.19 4.09
N THR A 127 7.10 -9.03 3.83
CA THR A 127 6.68 -7.75 4.39
C THR A 127 5.21 -7.47 4.13
N ASN A 128 4.73 -7.75 2.91
CA ASN A 128 3.33 -7.56 2.55
C ASN A 128 2.38 -8.45 3.36
N ALA A 129 2.72 -9.73 3.52
CA ALA A 129 1.88 -10.65 4.30
C ALA A 129 1.75 -10.19 5.76
N VAL A 130 2.86 -9.80 6.39
CA VAL A 130 2.86 -9.29 7.78
C VAL A 130 2.07 -7.97 7.87
N CYS A 131 2.23 -7.07 6.91
CA CYS A 131 1.44 -5.83 6.85
C CYS A 131 -0.06 -6.10 6.74
N CYS A 132 -0.47 -7.08 5.94
CA CYS A 132 -1.87 -7.47 5.82
C CYS A 132 -2.43 -8.00 7.15
N ILE A 133 -1.70 -8.88 7.84
CA ILE A 133 -2.09 -9.40 9.16
C ILE A 133 -2.29 -8.26 10.17
N LEU A 134 -1.33 -7.34 10.26
CA LEU A 134 -1.39 -6.21 11.18
C LEU A 134 -2.53 -5.23 10.82
N ALA A 135 -2.76 -4.98 9.54
CA ALA A 135 -3.83 -4.11 9.07
C ALA A 135 -5.22 -4.68 9.38
N VAL A 136 -5.41 -6.01 9.18
CA VAL A 136 -6.65 -6.71 9.54
C VAL A 136 -6.86 -6.68 11.05
N ALA A 137 -5.85 -7.02 11.85
CA ALA A 137 -5.93 -6.94 13.31
C ALA A 137 -6.37 -5.54 13.76
N HIS A 138 -5.75 -4.48 13.19
CA HIS A 138 -6.16 -3.10 13.47
C HIS A 138 -7.61 -2.84 13.08
N GLN A 139 -8.07 -3.32 11.90
CA GLN A 139 -9.44 -3.08 11.43
C GLN A 139 -10.48 -3.81 12.26
N THR A 140 -10.20 -5.02 12.71
CA THR A 140 -11.08 -5.83 13.57
C THR A 140 -11.04 -5.44 15.04
N GLY A 141 -10.10 -4.55 15.44
CA GLY A 141 -9.93 -4.16 16.84
C GLY A 141 -9.13 -5.15 17.67
N THR A 142 -8.53 -6.13 17.04
CA THR A 142 -7.60 -7.06 17.67
C THR A 142 -6.28 -6.33 17.94
N PRO A 143 -5.67 -6.47 19.12
CA PRO A 143 -4.35 -5.93 19.37
C PRO A 143 -3.33 -6.50 18.37
N PRO A 144 -2.44 -5.65 17.81
CA PRO A 144 -1.39 -6.15 16.94
C PRO A 144 -0.43 -7.06 17.72
N ASP A 145 -0.04 -8.17 17.11
CA ASP A 145 0.95 -9.07 17.69
C ASP A 145 2.32 -8.39 17.72
N ALA A 146 2.94 -8.34 18.89
CA ALA A 146 4.23 -7.68 19.10
C ALA A 146 5.38 -8.33 18.30
N ALA A 147 5.32 -9.65 18.05
CA ALA A 147 6.32 -10.34 17.25
C ALA A 147 6.22 -9.96 15.78
N HIS A 148 5.00 -9.84 15.23
CA HIS A 148 4.79 -9.34 13.86
C HIS A 148 5.29 -7.89 13.71
N VAL A 149 5.00 -7.03 14.69
CA VAL A 149 5.50 -5.64 14.68
C VAL A 149 7.03 -5.61 14.69
N LYS A 150 7.66 -6.36 15.60
CA LYS A 150 9.12 -6.45 15.70
C LYS A 150 9.75 -7.01 14.42
N TRP A 151 9.17 -8.10 13.89
CA TRP A 151 9.63 -8.69 12.64
C TRP A 151 9.60 -7.67 11.50
N LEU A 152 8.52 -6.92 11.36
CA LEU A 152 8.39 -5.89 10.32
C LEU A 152 9.41 -4.76 10.52
N GLN A 153 9.60 -4.27 11.75
CA GLN A 153 10.59 -3.23 12.06
C GLN A 153 12.03 -3.66 11.71
N GLN A 154 12.34 -4.95 11.84
CA GLN A 154 13.66 -5.50 11.48
C GLN A 154 13.91 -5.52 9.96
N ARG A 155 12.88 -5.38 9.13
CA ARG A 155 13.04 -5.27 7.65
C ARG A 155 13.48 -3.88 7.22
N GLN A 156 13.37 -2.87 8.08
CA GLN A 156 13.81 -1.52 7.78
C GLN A 156 15.32 -1.41 7.93
N ASP A 157 16.01 -1.07 6.84
CA ASP A 157 17.46 -0.87 6.84
C ASP A 157 17.86 0.59 7.17
N GLU A 158 19.15 0.88 7.15
CA GLU A 158 19.73 2.20 7.49
C GLU A 158 19.29 3.32 6.55
N THR A 159 18.86 2.99 5.31
CA THR A 159 18.36 3.97 4.35
C THR A 159 16.92 4.41 4.67
N GLY A 160 16.24 3.69 5.56
CA GLY A 160 14.83 3.83 5.87
C GLY A 160 13.92 2.96 5.01
N GLY A 161 14.44 2.30 3.99
CA GLY A 161 13.69 1.37 3.14
C GLY A 161 13.41 0.04 3.82
N PHE A 162 12.36 -0.65 3.37
CA PHE A 162 11.99 -1.97 3.85
C PHE A 162 12.26 -3.03 2.79
N ARG A 163 12.82 -4.16 3.20
CA ARG A 163 13.02 -5.33 2.34
C ARG A 163 11.75 -6.15 2.24
N ALA A 164 11.54 -6.78 1.09
CA ALA A 164 10.37 -7.64 0.84
C ALA A 164 10.32 -8.88 1.75
N SER A 165 11.48 -9.39 2.13
CA SER A 165 11.64 -10.55 3.03
C SER A 165 12.97 -10.47 3.77
N GLU A 166 13.26 -11.45 4.61
CA GLU A 166 14.54 -11.57 5.27
C GLU A 166 15.70 -11.83 4.29
N GLN A 167 15.44 -12.58 3.23
CA GLN A 167 16.41 -12.94 2.20
C GLN A 167 16.55 -11.89 1.10
N ALA A 168 15.65 -10.90 1.04
CA ALA A 168 15.75 -9.84 0.04
C ALA A 168 17.04 -9.03 0.23
N PRO A 169 17.89 -8.88 -0.80
CA PRO A 169 19.19 -8.23 -0.67
C PRO A 169 19.09 -6.73 -0.48
N ILE A 170 18.04 -6.11 -0.99
CA ILE A 170 17.84 -4.66 -0.99
C ILE A 170 16.38 -4.33 -0.62
N PRO A 171 16.13 -3.14 -0.06
CA PRO A 171 14.78 -2.62 0.10
C PRO A 171 14.16 -2.24 -1.25
N ASP A 172 12.83 -2.24 -1.33
CA ASP A 172 12.04 -1.83 -2.49
C ASP A 172 10.93 -0.85 -2.10
N LEU A 173 10.40 -0.14 -3.08
CA LEU A 173 9.42 0.91 -2.86
C LEU A 173 8.07 0.37 -2.37
N LEU A 174 7.61 -0.77 -2.90
CA LEU A 174 6.35 -1.39 -2.52
C LEU A 174 6.39 -1.81 -1.04
N SER A 175 7.39 -2.62 -0.66
CA SER A 175 7.57 -3.07 0.72
C SER A 175 7.71 -1.90 1.68
N THR A 176 8.45 -0.85 1.28
CA THR A 176 8.61 0.36 2.08
C THR A 176 7.28 1.09 2.27
N ALA A 177 6.49 1.28 1.22
CA ALA A 177 5.23 2.00 1.29
C ALA A 177 4.21 1.30 2.20
N VAL A 178 4.05 -0.02 2.05
CA VAL A 178 3.07 -0.77 2.85
C VAL A 178 3.51 -0.91 4.31
N ALA A 179 4.82 -1.07 4.57
CA ALA A 179 5.34 -1.15 5.93
C ALA A 179 5.22 0.18 6.68
N LEU A 180 5.61 1.30 6.06
CA LEU A 180 5.44 2.65 6.63
C LEU A 180 3.97 2.93 6.97
N PHE A 181 3.08 2.67 6.01
CA PHE A 181 1.66 2.86 6.21
C PHE A 181 1.12 2.00 7.37
N THR A 182 1.48 0.71 7.40
CA THR A 182 0.98 -0.23 8.41
C THR A 182 1.51 0.09 9.81
N LEU A 183 2.81 0.33 9.97
CA LEU A 183 3.38 0.67 11.28
C LEU A 183 2.77 1.96 11.84
N ARG A 184 2.61 2.99 11.02
CA ARG A 184 1.93 4.24 11.45
C ARG A 184 0.43 4.05 11.70
N LEU A 185 -0.23 3.17 10.96
CA LEU A 185 -1.64 2.83 11.18
C LEU A 185 -1.89 2.25 12.57
N ILE A 186 -1.00 1.39 13.04
CA ILE A 186 -1.08 0.74 14.35
C ILE A 186 -0.40 1.53 15.47
N GLY A 187 0.22 2.69 15.16
CA GLY A 187 0.92 3.53 16.14
C GLY A 187 2.28 2.99 16.60
N ALA A 188 2.89 2.13 15.80
CA ALA A 188 4.23 1.59 16.08
C ALA A 188 5.34 2.53 15.56
N ASP A 189 6.50 2.48 16.20
CA ASP A 189 7.66 3.27 15.81
C ASP A 189 8.21 2.81 14.44
N VAL A 190 8.58 3.80 13.63
CA VAL A 190 9.17 3.60 12.31
C VAL A 190 10.15 4.75 12.00
N ARG A 191 11.31 4.43 11.46
CA ARG A 191 12.28 5.45 11.04
C ARG A 191 11.80 6.19 9.79
N ASP A 192 12.28 7.41 9.63
CA ASP A 192 11.99 8.20 8.43
C ASP A 192 12.58 7.54 7.18
N ALA A 193 11.78 7.46 6.13
CA ALA A 193 12.16 6.93 4.82
C ALA A 193 12.05 7.96 3.70
N THR A 194 11.88 9.23 4.03
CA THR A 194 11.63 10.29 3.04
C THR A 194 12.73 10.34 1.97
N ARG A 195 14.00 10.26 2.37
CA ARG A 195 15.13 10.26 1.42
C ARG A 195 15.13 9.01 0.55
N PHE A 196 14.82 7.84 1.12
CA PHE A 196 14.70 6.60 0.38
C PHE A 196 13.64 6.72 -0.71
N VAL A 197 12.44 7.18 -0.37
CA VAL A 197 11.34 7.35 -1.34
C VAL A 197 11.68 8.37 -2.41
N GLN A 198 12.32 9.49 -2.04
CA GLN A 198 12.74 10.51 -3.00
C GLN A 198 13.78 9.99 -4.00
N ALA A 199 14.67 9.08 -3.57
CA ALA A 199 15.67 8.48 -4.45
C ALA A 199 15.07 7.56 -5.54
N HIS A 200 13.81 7.11 -5.37
CA HIS A 200 13.08 6.34 -6.39
C HIS A 200 12.37 7.22 -7.44
N TRP A 201 12.41 8.53 -7.28
CA TRP A 201 11.82 9.46 -8.23
C TRP A 201 12.55 9.42 -9.58
N LEU A 202 11.78 9.30 -10.66
CA LEU A 202 12.28 9.32 -12.04
C LEU A 202 11.91 10.66 -12.71
N ASP A 203 12.75 11.12 -13.63
CA ASP A 203 12.56 12.38 -14.37
C ASP A 203 11.25 12.39 -15.21
N ASN A 204 10.72 11.23 -15.54
CA ASN A 204 9.45 11.09 -16.26
C ASN A 204 8.21 11.33 -15.38
N GLY A 205 8.37 11.52 -14.08
CA GLY A 205 7.27 11.71 -13.12
C GLY A 205 6.78 10.43 -12.45
N GLY A 206 7.39 9.28 -12.73
CA GLY A 206 7.13 8.02 -12.05
C GLY A 206 8.04 7.78 -10.86
N PHE A 207 7.89 6.62 -10.23
CA PHE A 207 8.79 6.11 -9.20
C PHE A 207 9.30 4.73 -9.61
N ALA A 208 10.58 4.48 -9.45
CA ALA A 208 11.19 3.18 -9.72
C ALA A 208 10.82 2.15 -8.64
N PRO A 209 10.69 0.86 -8.97
CA PRO A 209 10.51 -0.23 -8.01
C PRO A 209 11.65 -0.33 -7.00
N THR A 210 12.88 -0.30 -7.50
CA THR A 210 14.13 -0.28 -6.74
C THR A 210 15.06 0.82 -7.27
N LEU A 211 16.16 1.09 -6.57
CA LEU A 211 17.15 2.09 -7.02
C LEU A 211 17.96 1.64 -8.26
N TYR A 212 17.77 0.41 -8.71
CA TYR A 212 18.44 -0.15 -9.89
C TYR A 212 17.54 -0.22 -11.12
N ASP A 213 16.27 0.15 -10.97
CA ASP A 213 15.30 0.16 -12.05
C ASP A 213 15.17 1.57 -12.65
N ASP A 214 14.92 1.64 -13.95
CA ASP A 214 14.74 2.87 -14.73
C ASP A 214 13.31 2.98 -15.32
N TYR A 215 12.40 2.12 -14.88
CA TYR A 215 11.01 2.09 -15.32
C TYR A 215 10.04 2.39 -14.17
N SER A 216 8.83 2.76 -14.52
CA SER A 216 7.71 2.96 -13.60
C SER A 216 6.39 2.61 -14.28
N ASP A 217 5.36 2.44 -13.46
CA ASP A 217 3.96 2.36 -13.89
C ASP A 217 3.05 3.00 -12.83
N VAL A 218 1.74 2.90 -13.03
CA VAL A 218 0.77 3.50 -12.10
C VAL A 218 0.80 2.87 -10.71
N GLU A 219 1.22 1.62 -10.61
CA GLU A 219 1.38 0.92 -9.33
C GLU A 219 2.49 1.58 -8.48
N TYR A 220 3.65 1.83 -9.07
CA TYR A 220 4.76 2.47 -8.33
C TYR A 220 4.51 3.96 -8.04
N VAL A 221 3.74 4.65 -8.86
CA VAL A 221 3.22 5.99 -8.50
C VAL A 221 2.33 5.92 -7.26
N PHE A 222 1.45 4.93 -7.19
CA PHE A 222 0.62 4.72 -6.01
C PHE A 222 1.47 4.47 -4.76
N TYR A 223 2.44 3.56 -4.81
CA TYR A 223 3.30 3.25 -3.66
C TYR A 223 4.20 4.43 -3.27
N GLY A 224 4.74 5.18 -4.22
CA GLY A 224 5.50 6.41 -3.95
C GLY A 224 4.67 7.42 -3.17
N LEU A 225 3.45 7.70 -3.62
CA LEU A 225 2.53 8.62 -2.93
C LEU A 225 2.07 8.09 -1.57
N LEU A 226 1.84 6.77 -1.44
CA LEU A 226 1.49 6.15 -0.17
C LEU A 226 2.62 6.33 0.85
N ALA A 227 3.85 6.05 0.46
CA ALA A 227 5.03 6.20 1.31
C ALA A 227 5.25 7.66 1.75
N LEU A 228 5.18 8.62 0.81
CA LEU A 228 5.31 10.06 1.10
C LEU A 228 4.20 10.58 2.03
N GLY A 229 3.03 9.98 2.00
CA GLY A 229 1.88 10.41 2.78
C GLY A 229 1.67 9.65 4.08
N SER A 230 2.42 8.59 4.27
CA SER A 230 2.38 7.79 5.48
C SER A 230 3.00 8.48 6.66
#